data_463e1116f95bb8db685e190fd69c25ed
#
_entry.id   463e1116f95bb8db685e190fd69c25ed
#
_cell.length_a   1.000
_cell.length_b   1.000
_cell.length_c   1.000
_cell.angle_alpha   90.00
_cell.angle_beta   90.00
_cell.angle_gamma   90.00
#
_symmetry.space_group_name_H-M   'P 1'
#
loop_
_entity.id
_entity.type
_entity.pdbx_description
1 polymer ?
#
loop_
_entity_poly.entity_id
_entity_poly.type
_entity_poly.pdbx_seq_one_letter_code
_entity_poly.pdbx_strand_id
1 'polypeptide(L)'
;MANVIYWYDMLVYSHLLSVFIVTLLLTIYLLIFLVCADERKKRIMALINAVLSCTLMSLFQIVPLIEQILFTKLSSPVTFPLNNQLFNFKQLIMVNLVNQLDKQVGFVLFISVVVICLRLRYIEKIWRILFVMSLCLLLATTCLVNWEKFPLDLLKVIQFPWRLNGFTTIFLSYLLAVVLFKLKKYIYVSFIILAISMNTVSVMKTCKLLAEEPVKVAFRELSKRNDYYKLTHSVFVPDYTNEISKGTKTNIMPDDPRWRVVQHEVYLDKQLVNSEQSSYSASDATFQFTNSHNKSEIAYLPVYFYKGQKVYLDGKKVLSSLSEWSSTAVAVPPGTHILKVTYSYTLLAKLSFTISLFSTFIFLLIYIRTKTENNYCINE
;
A
#
# COMPACT_ATOMS: atom_id res chain seq x y z
N MET A 1 1.70 -22.80 12.78
CA MET A 1 2.55 -22.26 11.70
C MET A 1 1.75 -22.01 10.41
N ALA A 2 1.06 -23.00 9.84
CA ALA A 2 0.31 -22.86 8.59
C ALA A 2 -0.69 -21.68 8.57
N ASN A 3 -1.46 -21.45 9.66
CA ASN A 3 -2.36 -20.29 9.74
C ASN A 3 -1.61 -18.94 9.63
N VAL A 4 -0.41 -18.83 10.21
CA VAL A 4 0.38 -17.60 10.12
C VAL A 4 0.82 -17.34 8.69
N ILE A 5 1.30 -18.37 7.98
CA ILE A 5 1.68 -18.30 6.56
C ILE A 5 0.49 -17.83 5.74
N TYR A 6 -0.67 -18.50 5.89
CA TYR A 6 -1.88 -18.17 5.15
C TYR A 6 -2.30 -16.70 5.31
N TRP A 7 -2.43 -16.22 6.56
CA TRP A 7 -2.86 -14.85 6.81
C TRP A 7 -1.83 -13.80 6.41
N TYR A 8 -0.54 -14.15 6.54
CA TYR A 8 0.53 -13.26 6.10
C TYR A 8 0.53 -13.09 4.57
N ASP A 9 0.34 -14.16 3.80
CA ASP A 9 0.26 -14.07 2.34
C ASP A 9 -1.00 -13.33 1.88
N MET A 10 -2.15 -13.51 2.54
CA MET A 10 -3.34 -12.70 2.27
C MET A 10 -3.06 -11.21 2.49
N LEU A 11 -2.25 -10.86 3.48
CA LEU A 11 -1.83 -9.49 3.71
C LEU A 11 -0.87 -9.00 2.59
N VAL A 12 0.08 -9.84 2.17
CA VAL A 12 0.99 -9.53 1.04
C VAL A 12 0.18 -9.21 -0.22
N TYR A 13 -0.85 -9.99 -0.50
CA TYR A 13 -1.70 -9.79 -1.69
C TYR A 13 -2.57 -8.54 -1.62
N SER A 14 -2.83 -8.01 -0.41
CA SER A 14 -3.73 -6.87 -0.21
C SER A 14 -3.00 -5.53 -0.12
N HIS A 15 -1.92 -5.42 0.69
CA HIS A 15 -1.33 -4.12 1.00
C HIS A 15 0.13 -4.19 1.49
N LEU A 16 1.08 -3.90 0.61
CA LEU A 16 2.53 -4.02 0.86
C LEU A 16 3.02 -3.21 2.08
N LEU A 17 2.48 -2.02 2.31
CA LEU A 17 2.87 -1.22 3.48
C LEU A 17 2.45 -1.88 4.80
N SER A 18 1.26 -2.49 4.83
CA SER A 18 0.82 -3.27 6.01
C SER A 18 1.72 -4.48 6.24
N VAL A 19 2.16 -5.16 5.16
CA VAL A 19 3.16 -6.23 5.24
C VAL A 19 4.43 -5.74 5.92
N PHE A 20 4.96 -4.59 5.48
CA PHE A 20 6.17 -4.01 6.08
C PHE A 20 6.02 -3.80 7.60
N ILE A 21 4.92 -3.16 8.03
CA ILE A 21 4.66 -2.90 9.44
C ILE A 21 4.47 -4.20 10.22
N VAL A 22 3.67 -5.15 9.69
CA VAL A 22 3.45 -6.46 10.34
C VAL A 22 4.76 -7.25 10.43
N THR A 23 5.59 -7.24 9.39
CA THR A 23 6.91 -7.90 9.41
C THR A 23 7.78 -7.34 10.52
N LEU A 24 7.84 -6.00 10.66
CA LEU A 24 8.59 -5.35 11.73
C LEU A 24 8.09 -5.79 13.12
N LEU A 25 6.76 -5.76 13.34
CA LEU A 25 6.15 -6.17 14.60
C LEU A 25 6.37 -7.66 14.91
N LEU A 26 6.21 -8.53 13.89
CA LEU A 26 6.47 -9.96 14.02
C LEU A 26 7.95 -10.23 14.32
N THR A 27 8.87 -9.50 13.71
CA THR A 27 10.30 -9.64 13.97
C THR A 27 10.62 -9.32 15.43
N ILE A 28 10.11 -8.19 15.94
CA ILE A 28 10.28 -7.81 17.35
C ILE A 28 9.69 -8.89 18.27
N TYR A 29 8.47 -9.34 17.99
CA TYR A 29 7.80 -10.39 18.76
C TYR A 29 8.59 -11.71 18.75
N LEU A 30 9.06 -12.14 17.58
CA LEU A 30 9.84 -13.36 17.42
C LEU A 30 11.20 -13.30 18.12
N LEU A 31 11.88 -12.16 18.10
CA LEU A 31 13.13 -11.97 18.83
C LEU A 31 12.90 -12.14 20.34
N ILE A 32 11.89 -11.49 20.91
CA ILE A 32 11.53 -11.64 22.33
C ILE A 32 11.17 -13.09 22.64
N PHE A 33 10.41 -13.74 21.76
CA PHE A 33 9.95 -15.11 21.94
C PHE A 33 11.09 -16.14 21.86
N LEU A 34 12.04 -15.96 20.93
CA LEU A 34 13.19 -16.85 20.76
C LEU A 34 14.16 -16.78 21.96
N VAL A 35 14.30 -15.60 22.58
CA VAL A 35 15.11 -15.46 23.80
C VAL A 35 14.55 -16.28 24.96
N CYS A 36 13.22 -16.35 25.08
CA CYS A 36 12.51 -17.01 26.17
C CYS A 36 12.09 -18.46 25.88
N ALA A 37 12.42 -19.00 24.70
CA ALA A 37 11.85 -20.28 24.24
C ALA A 37 12.77 -21.47 24.54
N ASP A 38 12.15 -22.59 24.94
CA ASP A 38 12.71 -23.90 24.80
C ASP A 38 12.69 -24.38 23.35
N GLU A 39 13.51 -25.36 22.96
CA GLU A 39 13.59 -25.92 21.60
C GLU A 39 13.87 -24.88 20.47
N ARG A 40 14.77 -23.94 20.72
CA ARG A 40 15.10 -22.84 19.79
C ARG A 40 15.37 -23.30 18.36
N LYS A 41 16.14 -24.38 18.16
CA LYS A 41 16.49 -24.89 16.81
C LYS A 41 15.26 -25.27 16.01
N LYS A 42 14.30 -25.99 16.61
CA LYS A 42 13.05 -26.41 15.97
C LYS A 42 12.20 -25.20 15.55
N ARG A 43 12.14 -24.19 16.39
CA ARG A 43 11.40 -22.94 16.13
C ARG A 43 12.03 -22.09 15.03
N ILE A 44 13.36 -21.98 15.02
CA ILE A 44 14.10 -21.30 13.96
C ILE A 44 13.87 -22.01 12.62
N MET A 45 13.96 -23.35 12.58
CA MET A 45 13.69 -24.11 11.35
C MET A 45 12.25 -23.90 10.85
N ALA A 46 11.28 -23.90 11.76
CA ALA A 46 9.90 -23.63 11.40
C ALA A 46 9.71 -22.21 10.87
N LEU A 47 10.41 -21.21 11.41
CA LEU A 47 10.42 -19.84 10.91
C LEU A 47 11.03 -19.74 9.50
N ILE A 48 12.17 -20.39 9.28
CA ILE A 48 12.82 -20.43 7.95
C ILE A 48 11.86 -21.03 6.93
N ASN A 49 11.22 -22.15 7.25
CA ASN A 49 10.24 -22.77 6.35
C ASN A 49 9.03 -21.84 6.08
N ALA A 50 8.56 -21.09 7.08
CA ALA A 50 7.49 -20.13 6.90
C ALA A 50 7.91 -18.99 5.98
N VAL A 51 9.08 -18.39 6.20
CA VAL A 51 9.61 -17.31 5.35
C VAL A 51 9.80 -17.79 3.91
N LEU A 52 10.37 -18.98 3.72
CA LEU A 52 10.56 -19.56 2.39
C LEU A 52 9.22 -19.77 1.68
N SER A 53 8.23 -20.34 2.38
CA SER A 53 6.89 -20.56 1.81
C SER A 53 6.23 -19.22 1.41
N CYS A 54 6.22 -18.24 2.31
CA CYS A 54 5.67 -16.90 2.00
C CYS A 54 6.40 -16.25 0.83
N THR A 55 7.73 -16.33 0.77
CA THR A 55 8.51 -15.78 -0.35
C THR A 55 8.12 -16.43 -1.67
N LEU A 56 8.03 -17.77 -1.73
CA LEU A 56 7.66 -18.49 -2.95
C LEU A 56 6.25 -18.12 -3.42
N MET A 57 5.29 -18.02 -2.50
CA MET A 57 3.92 -17.66 -2.81
C MET A 57 3.79 -16.20 -3.25
N SER A 58 4.69 -15.31 -2.82
CA SER A 58 4.67 -13.87 -3.11
C SER A 58 5.57 -13.46 -4.29
N LEU A 59 6.28 -14.38 -4.94
CA LEU A 59 7.21 -14.06 -6.04
C LEU A 59 6.56 -13.26 -7.16
N PHE A 60 5.27 -13.49 -7.45
CA PHE A 60 4.54 -12.79 -8.52
C PHE A 60 4.41 -11.28 -8.30
N GLN A 61 4.55 -10.80 -7.06
CA GLN A 61 4.60 -9.38 -6.73
C GLN A 61 6.04 -8.89 -6.58
N ILE A 62 6.88 -9.67 -5.90
CA ILE A 62 8.25 -9.29 -5.56
C ILE A 62 9.11 -9.16 -6.82
N VAL A 63 9.04 -10.14 -7.72
CA VAL A 63 9.91 -10.18 -8.91
C VAL A 63 9.61 -9.03 -9.87
N PRO A 64 8.36 -8.77 -10.30
CA PRO A 64 8.08 -7.62 -11.17
C PRO A 64 8.47 -6.28 -10.54
N LEU A 65 8.26 -6.12 -9.22
CA LEU A 65 8.65 -4.91 -8.51
C LEU A 65 10.17 -4.70 -8.54
N ILE A 66 10.95 -5.74 -8.24
CA ILE A 66 12.41 -5.68 -8.30
C ILE A 66 12.89 -5.40 -9.73
N GLU A 67 12.28 -6.03 -10.74
CA GLU A 67 12.60 -5.78 -12.14
C GLU A 67 12.40 -4.32 -12.52
N GLN A 68 11.31 -3.67 -12.06
CA GLN A 68 11.07 -2.26 -12.33
C GLN A 68 12.07 -1.35 -11.59
N ILE A 69 12.35 -1.61 -10.32
CA ILE A 69 13.32 -0.83 -9.53
C ILE A 69 14.73 -0.91 -10.13
N LEU A 70 15.12 -2.08 -10.64
CA LEU A 70 16.43 -2.27 -11.29
C LEU A 70 16.48 -1.68 -12.70
N PHE A 71 15.34 -1.56 -13.36
CA PHE A 71 15.25 -1.05 -14.73
C PHE A 71 15.32 0.48 -14.79
N THR A 72 14.59 1.15 -13.91
CA THR A 72 14.62 2.61 -13.81
C THR A 72 14.52 3.05 -12.35
N LYS A 73 15.01 4.25 -12.07
CA LYS A 73 14.82 4.86 -10.76
C LYS A 73 13.37 5.35 -10.65
N LEU A 74 12.58 4.69 -9.83
CA LEU A 74 11.21 5.06 -9.58
C LEU A 74 11.13 6.16 -8.52
N SER A 75 10.22 7.11 -8.70
CA SER A 75 9.90 8.09 -7.67
C SER A 75 9.28 7.37 -6.47
N SER A 76 9.84 7.63 -5.29
CA SER A 76 9.21 7.16 -4.05
C SER A 76 7.89 7.89 -3.82
N PRO A 77 6.94 7.24 -3.12
CA PRO A 77 5.77 7.94 -2.64
C PRO A 77 6.15 9.20 -1.86
N VAL A 78 5.33 10.23 -1.98
CA VAL A 78 5.55 11.51 -1.32
C VAL A 78 5.85 11.29 0.17
N THR A 79 7.06 11.69 0.57
CA THR A 79 7.46 11.65 1.98
C THR A 79 7.15 13.00 2.63
N PHE A 80 6.26 12.99 3.60
CA PHE A 80 6.07 14.15 4.48
C PHE A 80 7.06 14.06 5.65
N PRO A 81 7.53 15.21 6.19
CA PRO A 81 8.25 15.19 7.45
C PRO A 81 7.41 14.48 8.51
N LEU A 82 7.88 13.31 8.97
CA LEU A 82 7.08 12.44 9.85
C LEU A 82 6.70 13.16 11.15
N ASN A 83 7.61 14.00 11.66
CA ASN A 83 7.36 14.78 12.88
C ASN A 83 6.19 15.75 12.76
N ASN A 84 5.89 16.27 11.56
CA ASN A 84 4.75 17.18 11.35
C ASN A 84 3.38 16.47 11.39
N GLN A 85 3.39 15.13 11.37
CA GLN A 85 2.20 14.29 11.38
C GLN A 85 1.94 13.66 12.76
N LEU A 86 2.74 14.03 13.77
CA LEU A 86 2.63 13.49 15.11
C LEU A 86 1.58 14.26 15.94
N PHE A 87 0.90 13.53 16.82
CA PHE A 87 0.01 14.13 17.78
C PHE A 87 0.80 14.67 18.99
N ASN A 88 0.49 15.88 19.42
CA ASN A 88 0.80 16.22 20.81
C ASN A 88 -0.16 15.49 21.75
N PHE A 89 0.17 15.43 23.05
CA PHE A 89 -0.61 14.64 24.01
C PHE A 89 -2.08 15.11 24.12
N LYS A 90 -2.32 16.43 24.05
CA LYS A 90 -3.67 17.00 24.04
C LYS A 90 -4.44 16.57 22.81
N GLN A 91 -3.81 16.63 21.64
CA GLN A 91 -4.43 16.18 20.38
C GLN A 91 -4.76 14.70 20.41
N LEU A 92 -3.85 13.84 20.91
CA LEU A 92 -4.10 12.40 21.04
C LEU A 92 -5.37 12.14 21.86
N ILE A 93 -5.50 12.80 23.02
CA ILE A 93 -6.68 12.67 23.88
C ILE A 93 -7.94 13.17 23.15
N MET A 94 -7.88 14.36 22.59
CA MET A 94 -9.05 15.01 21.97
C MET A 94 -9.56 14.22 20.76
N VAL A 95 -8.66 13.73 19.87
CA VAL A 95 -9.04 12.95 18.68
C VAL A 95 -9.76 11.67 19.09
N ASN A 96 -9.28 10.98 20.13
CA ASN A 96 -9.91 9.75 20.62
C ASN A 96 -11.22 10.01 21.38
N LEU A 97 -11.32 11.09 22.16
CA LEU A 97 -12.57 11.46 22.88
C LEU A 97 -13.67 11.91 21.92
N VAL A 98 -13.33 12.69 20.89
CA VAL A 98 -14.28 13.10 19.85
C VAL A 98 -14.74 11.95 18.97
N ASN A 99 -13.98 10.86 19.00
CA ASN A 99 -14.23 9.66 18.21
C ASN A 99 -14.39 9.94 16.71
N GLN A 100 -13.46 10.73 16.17
CA GLN A 100 -13.41 11.07 14.75
C GLN A 100 -12.88 9.83 13.96
N LEU A 101 -13.46 9.46 12.83
CA LEU A 101 -13.06 8.27 12.05
C LEU A 101 -11.69 8.37 11.39
N ASP A 102 -10.97 9.45 11.59
CA ASP A 102 -9.66 9.70 11.00
C ASP A 102 -8.55 9.62 12.06
N LYS A 103 -7.48 8.91 11.76
CA LYS A 103 -6.19 8.88 12.49
C LYS A 103 -6.21 8.43 13.96
N GLN A 104 -7.31 7.88 14.45
CA GLN A 104 -7.51 7.55 15.87
C GLN A 104 -7.60 6.04 16.13
N VAL A 105 -7.58 5.67 17.41
CA VAL A 105 -7.87 4.30 17.90
C VAL A 105 -9.35 4.14 18.23
N GLY A 106 -10.03 5.22 18.56
CA GLY A 106 -11.44 5.26 18.95
C GLY A 106 -11.67 5.35 20.46
N PHE A 107 -12.76 6.00 20.84
CA PHE A 107 -13.09 6.30 22.25
C PHE A 107 -13.09 5.06 23.14
N VAL A 108 -13.79 4.00 22.72
CA VAL A 108 -13.95 2.77 23.52
C VAL A 108 -12.61 2.07 23.75
N LEU A 109 -11.77 1.97 22.70
CA LEU A 109 -10.47 1.34 22.82
C LEU A 109 -9.47 2.22 23.58
N PHE A 110 -9.57 3.54 23.46
CA PHE A 110 -8.74 4.44 24.22
C PHE A 110 -9.02 4.33 25.73
N ILE A 111 -10.29 4.25 26.14
CA ILE A 111 -10.66 4.01 27.54
C ILE A 111 -10.31 2.58 27.96
N SER A 112 -10.37 1.60 27.05
CA SER A 112 -10.02 0.21 27.36
C SER A 112 -8.58 0.04 27.82
N VAL A 113 -7.67 0.96 27.48
CA VAL A 113 -6.30 0.96 28.00
C VAL A 113 -6.31 0.98 29.53
N VAL A 114 -7.15 1.80 30.15
CA VAL A 114 -7.28 1.86 31.62
C VAL A 114 -7.85 0.55 32.16
N VAL A 115 -8.90 0.01 31.51
CA VAL A 115 -9.52 -1.25 31.95
C VAL A 115 -8.52 -2.42 31.86
N ILE A 116 -7.75 -2.49 30.79
CA ILE A 116 -6.71 -3.51 30.61
C ILE A 116 -5.60 -3.33 31.64
N CYS A 117 -5.16 -2.09 31.91
CA CYS A 117 -4.15 -1.78 32.94
C CYS A 117 -4.57 -2.31 34.32
N LEU A 118 -5.82 -2.04 34.72
CA LEU A 118 -6.35 -2.51 36.01
C LEU A 118 -6.41 -4.05 36.10
N ARG A 119 -6.45 -4.72 34.97
CA ARG A 119 -6.56 -6.18 34.86
C ARG A 119 -5.26 -6.89 34.48
N LEU A 120 -4.14 -6.17 34.29
CA LEU A 120 -2.86 -6.73 33.87
C LEU A 120 -2.37 -7.92 34.70
N ARG A 121 -2.67 -7.92 36.02
CA ARG A 121 -2.27 -9.01 36.91
C ARG A 121 -2.98 -10.33 36.64
N TYR A 122 -4.17 -10.26 36.01
CA TYR A 122 -5.05 -11.42 35.76
C TYR A 122 -4.95 -11.96 34.33
N ILE A 123 -4.12 -11.36 33.47
CA ILE A 123 -3.88 -11.81 32.11
C ILE A 123 -2.52 -12.47 31.98
N GLU A 124 -2.39 -13.41 31.07
CA GLU A 124 -1.17 -14.17 30.81
C GLU A 124 -0.04 -13.28 30.29
N LYS A 125 1.21 -13.75 30.48
CA LYS A 125 2.42 -13.01 30.09
C LYS A 125 2.40 -12.58 28.61
N ILE A 126 1.92 -13.44 27.73
CA ILE A 126 1.85 -13.18 26.29
C ILE A 126 0.95 -11.96 25.97
N TRP A 127 -0.19 -11.85 26.64
CA TRP A 127 -1.12 -10.72 26.47
C TRP A 127 -0.59 -9.42 27.08
N ARG A 128 0.22 -9.50 28.12
CA ARG A 128 0.91 -8.32 28.67
C ARG A 128 1.91 -7.76 27.66
N ILE A 129 2.67 -8.63 26.96
CA ILE A 129 3.59 -8.22 25.89
C ILE A 129 2.81 -7.51 24.78
N LEU A 130 1.69 -8.09 24.34
CA LEU A 130 0.84 -7.47 23.32
C LEU A 130 0.29 -6.11 23.76
N PHE A 131 -0.04 -5.95 25.04
CA PHE A 131 -0.47 -4.67 25.61
C PHE A 131 0.65 -3.63 25.58
N VAL A 132 1.85 -3.99 25.99
CA VAL A 132 3.02 -3.11 25.92
C VAL A 132 3.31 -2.71 24.48
N MET A 133 3.26 -3.64 23.53
CA MET A 133 3.39 -3.34 22.11
C MET A 133 2.32 -2.34 21.63
N SER A 134 1.08 -2.53 22.05
CA SER A 134 -0.02 -1.60 21.71
C SER A 134 0.24 -0.19 22.22
N LEU A 135 0.73 -0.06 23.45
CA LEU A 135 1.09 1.23 24.05
C LEU A 135 2.29 1.87 23.32
N CYS A 136 3.32 1.07 22.99
CA CYS A 136 4.46 1.56 22.22
C CYS A 136 4.03 2.10 20.84
N LEU A 137 3.14 1.39 20.15
CA LEU A 137 2.60 1.85 18.86
C LEU A 137 1.77 3.13 19.01
N LEU A 138 0.93 3.22 20.03
CA LEU A 138 0.15 4.42 20.32
C LEU A 138 1.06 5.62 20.64
N LEU A 139 2.08 5.44 21.46
CA LEU A 139 3.05 6.48 21.79
C LEU A 139 3.92 6.86 20.59
N ALA A 140 4.21 5.93 19.69
CA ALA A 140 4.95 6.19 18.45
C ALA A 140 4.20 7.14 17.50
N THR A 141 2.89 7.32 17.67
CA THR A 141 2.12 8.32 16.92
C THR A 141 2.20 9.73 17.52
N THR A 142 2.90 9.90 18.64
CA THR A 142 2.99 11.18 19.37
C THR A 142 4.37 11.82 19.23
N CYS A 143 4.46 13.10 19.56
CA CYS A 143 5.70 13.87 19.58
C CYS A 143 6.73 13.40 20.62
N LEU A 144 6.42 12.38 21.44
CA LEU A 144 7.41 11.72 22.31
C LEU A 144 8.48 10.98 21.51
N VAL A 145 8.14 10.53 20.31
CA VAL A 145 9.07 9.84 19.41
C VAL A 145 9.49 10.77 18.30
N ASN A 146 10.78 11.09 18.22
CA ASN A 146 11.32 11.87 17.11
C ASN A 146 11.75 10.94 15.98
N TRP A 147 10.89 10.76 14.98
CA TRP A 147 11.10 9.86 13.86
C TRP A 147 12.29 10.26 12.97
N GLU A 148 12.64 11.54 12.89
CA GLU A 148 13.75 12.05 12.07
C GLU A 148 15.11 11.71 12.65
N LYS A 149 15.19 11.40 13.96
CA LYS A 149 16.42 10.95 14.62
C LYS A 149 16.74 9.47 14.39
N PHE A 150 15.78 8.70 13.91
CA PHE A 150 16.04 7.29 13.59
C PHE A 150 16.88 7.20 12.31
N PRO A 151 18.04 6.49 12.34
CA PRO A 151 18.96 6.41 11.21
C PRO A 151 18.47 5.52 10.06
N LEU A 152 17.22 5.09 10.09
CA LEU A 152 16.64 4.15 9.14
C LEU A 152 15.71 4.88 8.17
N ASP A 153 16.22 5.23 7.01
CA ASP A 153 15.40 5.77 5.90
C ASP A 153 14.22 4.86 5.53
N LEU A 154 14.36 3.57 5.82
CA LEU A 154 13.30 2.58 5.64
C LEU A 154 12.00 2.93 6.40
N LEU A 155 12.10 3.61 7.55
CA LEU A 155 10.93 4.02 8.32
C LEU A 155 10.15 5.15 7.64
N LYS A 156 10.76 5.91 6.72
CA LYS A 156 10.08 6.93 5.92
C LYS A 156 8.97 6.35 5.04
N VAL A 157 9.06 5.05 4.71
CA VAL A 157 8.02 4.31 3.98
C VAL A 157 6.68 4.31 4.74
N ILE A 158 6.68 4.45 6.06
CA ILE A 158 5.45 4.57 6.87
C ILE A 158 4.63 5.79 6.45
N GLN A 159 5.27 6.88 5.98
CA GLN A 159 4.71 8.16 5.52
C GLN A 159 3.91 8.91 6.60
N PHE A 160 3.07 8.19 7.35
CA PHE A 160 2.18 8.75 8.36
C PHE A 160 2.21 7.88 9.62
N PRO A 161 2.79 8.36 10.74
CA PRO A 161 2.86 7.60 11.99
C PRO A 161 1.49 7.14 12.52
N TRP A 162 0.42 7.90 12.29
CA TRP A 162 -0.94 7.52 12.69
C TRP A 162 -1.44 6.20 12.07
N ARG A 163 -0.81 5.69 10.98
CA ARG A 163 -1.11 4.36 10.42
C ARG A 163 -0.88 3.23 11.45
N LEU A 164 0.00 3.45 12.42
CA LEU A 164 0.24 2.51 13.52
C LEU A 164 -1.01 2.33 14.41
N ASN A 165 -1.91 3.32 14.44
CA ASN A 165 -3.16 3.22 15.18
C ASN A 165 -4.08 2.12 14.68
N GLY A 166 -4.01 1.74 13.41
CA GLY A 166 -4.71 0.56 12.89
C GLY A 166 -4.31 -0.73 13.60
N PHE A 167 -3.01 -0.94 13.80
CA PHE A 167 -2.49 -2.10 14.54
C PHE A 167 -2.78 -2.00 16.03
N THR A 168 -2.64 -0.81 16.60
CA THR A 168 -3.03 -0.54 18.00
C THR A 168 -4.50 -0.90 18.23
N THR A 169 -5.38 -0.53 17.29
CA THR A 169 -6.81 -0.84 17.32
C THR A 169 -7.06 -2.35 17.35
N ILE A 170 -6.41 -3.11 16.46
CA ILE A 170 -6.54 -4.58 16.40
C ILE A 170 -6.07 -5.20 17.73
N PHE A 171 -4.90 -4.81 18.23
CA PHE A 171 -4.33 -5.40 19.44
C PHE A 171 -5.16 -5.06 20.67
N LEU A 172 -5.59 -3.80 20.83
CA LEU A 172 -6.43 -3.40 21.96
C LEU A 172 -7.82 -4.03 21.90
N SER A 173 -8.42 -4.20 20.73
CA SER A 173 -9.70 -4.87 20.55
C SER A 173 -9.64 -6.32 21.02
N TYR A 174 -8.56 -7.04 20.61
CA TYR A 174 -8.35 -8.41 21.02
C TYR A 174 -8.12 -8.53 22.56
N LEU A 175 -7.26 -7.67 23.10
CA LEU A 175 -6.99 -7.62 24.53
C LEU A 175 -8.22 -7.28 25.36
N LEU A 176 -9.02 -6.32 24.88
CA LEU A 176 -10.28 -5.97 25.52
C LEU A 176 -11.24 -7.17 25.52
N ALA A 177 -11.35 -7.89 24.40
CA ALA A 177 -12.17 -9.10 24.34
C ALA A 177 -11.70 -10.15 25.35
N VAL A 178 -10.39 -10.42 25.44
CA VAL A 178 -9.80 -11.35 26.43
C VAL A 178 -10.11 -10.95 27.87
N VAL A 179 -10.08 -9.66 28.17
CA VAL A 179 -10.36 -9.12 29.52
C VAL A 179 -11.87 -9.19 29.79
N LEU A 180 -12.69 -8.75 28.85
CA LEU A 180 -14.17 -8.70 29.00
C LEU A 180 -14.79 -10.10 29.12
N PHE A 181 -14.23 -11.09 28.42
CA PHE A 181 -14.74 -12.47 28.48
C PHE A 181 -14.67 -13.08 29.88
N LYS A 182 -13.74 -12.58 30.73
CA LYS A 182 -13.62 -12.96 32.15
C LYS A 182 -14.56 -12.18 33.07
N LEU A 183 -15.35 -11.23 32.54
CA LEU A 183 -16.28 -10.42 33.32
C LEU A 183 -17.73 -10.95 33.19
N LYS A 184 -18.62 -10.40 33.99
CA LYS A 184 -20.05 -10.73 33.93
C LYS A 184 -20.64 -10.34 32.57
N LYS A 185 -21.56 -11.17 32.05
CA LYS A 185 -22.16 -11.01 30.71
C LYS A 185 -22.69 -9.60 30.41
N TYR A 186 -23.35 -8.98 31.36
CA TYR A 186 -23.90 -7.63 31.16
C TYR A 186 -22.80 -6.57 30.91
N ILE A 187 -21.61 -6.73 31.49
CA ILE A 187 -20.50 -5.77 31.31
C ILE A 187 -19.99 -5.82 29.86
N TYR A 188 -19.68 -7.02 29.34
CA TYR A 188 -19.18 -7.09 27.96
C TYR A 188 -20.25 -6.70 26.94
N VAL A 189 -21.52 -7.01 27.17
CA VAL A 189 -22.65 -6.56 26.33
C VAL A 189 -22.74 -5.03 26.31
N SER A 190 -22.61 -4.39 27.48
CA SER A 190 -22.58 -2.93 27.57
C SER A 190 -21.42 -2.30 26.77
N PHE A 191 -20.24 -2.92 26.80
CA PHE A 191 -19.11 -2.46 25.98
C PHE A 191 -19.37 -2.60 24.48
N ILE A 192 -19.99 -3.70 24.04
CA ILE A 192 -20.37 -3.90 22.63
C ILE A 192 -21.39 -2.84 22.21
N ILE A 193 -22.44 -2.61 22.99
CA ILE A 193 -23.45 -1.59 22.69
C ILE A 193 -22.79 -0.21 22.61
N LEU A 194 -21.93 0.13 23.57
CA LEU A 194 -21.20 1.39 23.58
C LEU A 194 -20.33 1.54 22.32
N ALA A 195 -19.59 0.49 21.92
CA ALA A 195 -18.75 0.51 20.74
C ALA A 195 -19.56 0.71 19.45
N ILE A 196 -20.69 0.00 19.30
CA ILE A 196 -21.58 0.15 18.15
C ILE A 196 -22.16 1.56 18.12
N SER A 197 -22.68 2.06 19.26
CA SER A 197 -23.28 3.40 19.35
C SER A 197 -22.29 4.50 19.01
N MET A 198 -21.07 4.45 19.56
CA MET A 198 -20.02 5.45 19.31
C MET A 198 -19.56 5.42 17.85
N ASN A 199 -19.38 4.24 17.25
CA ASN A 199 -19.03 4.13 15.84
C ASN A 199 -20.15 4.63 14.93
N THR A 200 -21.41 4.32 15.23
CA THR A 200 -22.56 4.84 14.46
C THR A 200 -22.58 6.37 14.48
N VAL A 201 -22.44 6.99 15.66
CA VAL A 201 -22.37 8.45 15.79
C VAL A 201 -21.21 9.04 14.98
N SER A 202 -20.04 8.38 14.99
CA SER A 202 -18.87 8.84 14.23
C SER A 202 -19.08 8.73 12.71
N VAL A 203 -19.69 7.65 12.25
CA VAL A 203 -20.06 7.49 10.83
C VAL A 203 -21.06 8.59 10.43
N MET A 204 -22.10 8.82 11.23
CA MET A 204 -23.10 9.87 10.95
C MET A 204 -22.46 11.27 10.87
N LYS A 205 -21.56 11.60 11.82
CA LYS A 205 -20.81 12.88 11.80
C LYS A 205 -19.95 13.00 10.54
N THR A 206 -19.24 11.93 10.17
CA THR A 206 -18.39 11.92 8.97
C THR A 206 -19.24 12.06 7.70
N CYS A 207 -20.35 11.35 7.61
CA CYS A 207 -21.29 11.50 6.50
C CYS A 207 -21.83 12.93 6.37
N LYS A 208 -22.15 13.58 7.51
CA LYS A 208 -22.61 14.97 7.54
C LYS A 208 -21.50 15.92 7.03
N LEU A 209 -20.27 15.81 7.57
CA LEU A 209 -19.13 16.61 7.12
C LEU A 209 -18.84 16.43 5.62
N LEU A 210 -18.90 15.19 5.11
CA LEU A 210 -18.75 14.91 3.70
C LEU A 210 -19.87 15.50 2.84
N ALA A 211 -21.07 15.67 3.42
CA ALA A 211 -22.19 16.30 2.73
C ALA A 211 -22.07 17.82 2.65
N GLU A 212 -21.44 18.44 3.65
CA GLU A 212 -21.33 19.91 3.80
C GLU A 212 -20.08 20.49 3.09
N GLU A 213 -19.05 19.68 2.78
CA GLU A 213 -17.83 20.19 2.11
C GLU A 213 -17.92 20.14 0.59
N PRO A 214 -17.89 21.31 -0.09
CA PRO A 214 -18.04 21.41 -1.56
C PRO A 214 -16.97 20.64 -2.36
N VAL A 215 -15.75 20.57 -1.86
CA VAL A 215 -14.61 19.88 -2.51
C VAL A 215 -14.84 18.37 -2.58
N LYS A 216 -15.62 17.79 -1.66
CA LYS A 216 -15.93 16.36 -1.65
C LYS A 216 -17.19 16.00 -2.45
N VAL A 217 -17.97 16.99 -2.84
CA VAL A 217 -19.13 16.82 -3.74
C VAL A 217 -18.69 16.43 -5.14
N ALA A 218 -17.50 16.85 -5.58
CA ALA A 218 -16.95 16.47 -6.88
C ALA A 218 -16.86 14.93 -7.04
N PHE A 219 -16.66 14.18 -5.98
CA PHE A 219 -16.68 12.71 -6.00
C PHE A 219 -18.09 12.10 -6.09
N ARG A 220 -19.14 12.85 -5.77
CA ARG A 220 -20.54 12.37 -5.89
C ARG A 220 -21.08 12.44 -7.30
N GLU A 221 -20.57 13.34 -8.13
CA GLU A 221 -21.04 13.57 -9.48
C GLU A 221 -20.23 12.89 -10.58
N LEU A 222 -19.39 11.91 -10.23
CA LEU A 222 -18.67 11.06 -11.19
C LEU A 222 -19.59 10.16 -12.07
N SER A 223 -20.87 10.47 -12.14
CA SER A 223 -21.82 9.76 -12.99
C SER A 223 -21.68 10.09 -14.49
N LYS A 224 -20.98 11.17 -14.83
CA LYS A 224 -20.75 11.57 -16.21
C LYS A 224 -19.29 11.34 -16.62
N ARG A 225 -19.10 10.72 -17.78
CA ARG A 225 -17.77 10.44 -18.35
C ARG A 225 -16.85 11.66 -18.39
N ASN A 226 -17.39 12.85 -18.66
CA ASN A 226 -16.62 14.11 -18.70
C ASN A 226 -16.10 14.54 -17.31
N ASP A 227 -16.82 14.24 -16.23
CA ASP A 227 -16.39 14.62 -14.88
C ASP A 227 -15.28 13.72 -14.38
N TYR A 228 -15.31 12.43 -14.76
CA TYR A 228 -14.20 11.51 -14.54
C TYR A 228 -12.93 12.00 -15.27
N TYR A 229 -13.03 12.41 -16.53
CA TYR A 229 -11.90 12.98 -17.27
C TYR A 229 -11.35 14.23 -16.61
N LYS A 230 -12.18 15.19 -16.20
CA LYS A 230 -11.75 16.40 -15.50
C LYS A 230 -11.01 16.07 -14.18
N LEU A 231 -11.51 15.11 -13.42
CA LEU A 231 -10.89 14.71 -12.16
C LEU A 231 -9.56 14.01 -12.38
N THR A 232 -9.48 13.06 -13.31
CA THR A 232 -8.24 12.34 -13.62
C THR A 232 -7.14 13.23 -14.21
N HIS A 233 -7.52 14.35 -14.83
CA HIS A 233 -6.57 15.34 -15.38
C HIS A 233 -6.22 16.46 -14.40
N SER A 234 -6.90 16.55 -13.24
CA SER A 234 -6.70 17.67 -12.31
C SER A 234 -5.77 17.35 -11.14
N VAL A 235 -5.65 16.09 -10.75
CA VAL A 235 -4.82 15.67 -9.61
C VAL A 235 -4.07 14.41 -9.96
N PHE A 236 -2.75 14.49 -10.04
CA PHE A 236 -1.91 13.34 -10.28
C PHE A 236 -0.81 13.25 -9.21
N VAL A 237 -0.73 12.09 -8.56
CA VAL A 237 0.32 11.78 -7.60
C VAL A 237 1.41 11.02 -8.36
N PRO A 238 2.69 11.51 -8.33
CA PRO A 238 3.78 10.93 -9.11
C PRO A 238 4.33 9.63 -8.54
N ASP A 239 3.62 8.99 -7.62
CA ASP A 239 4.08 7.78 -6.96
C ASP A 239 4.38 6.66 -7.96
N TYR A 240 5.56 6.07 -7.83
CA TYR A 240 6.04 4.97 -8.70
C TYR A 240 6.22 5.31 -10.19
N THR A 241 6.14 6.58 -10.58
CA THR A 241 6.59 7.01 -11.91
C THR A 241 8.12 7.05 -11.97
N ASN A 242 8.70 7.12 -13.16
CA ASN A 242 10.14 7.28 -13.30
C ASN A 242 10.58 8.63 -12.72
N GLU A 243 11.68 8.64 -11.95
CA GLU A 243 12.21 9.85 -11.36
C GLU A 243 12.75 10.77 -12.45
N ILE A 244 12.42 12.05 -12.37
CA ILE A 244 13.00 13.09 -13.22
C ILE A 244 14.09 13.84 -12.47
N SER A 245 15.13 14.28 -13.20
CA SER A 245 16.33 14.89 -12.63
C SER A 245 16.11 16.24 -11.92
N LYS A 246 14.93 16.85 -12.05
CA LYS A 246 14.57 18.13 -11.42
C LYS A 246 13.43 17.95 -10.43
N GLY A 247 13.79 17.70 -9.18
CA GLY A 247 12.95 17.86 -7.99
C GLY A 247 11.63 17.08 -8.00
N THR A 248 11.47 16.19 -7.04
CA THR A 248 10.18 15.53 -6.75
C THR A 248 9.20 16.51 -6.15
N LYS A 249 8.33 17.11 -6.95
CA LYS A 249 7.18 17.83 -6.42
C LYS A 249 6.15 16.83 -5.92
N THR A 250 5.48 17.16 -4.84
CA THR A 250 4.47 16.32 -4.19
C THR A 250 3.24 16.05 -5.05
N ASN A 251 2.97 16.96 -5.99
CA ASN A 251 1.91 16.81 -7.00
C ASN A 251 2.48 17.22 -8.35
N ILE A 252 1.98 16.60 -9.41
CA ILE A 252 2.28 17.05 -10.78
C ILE A 252 1.44 18.29 -11.04
N MET A 253 2.12 19.43 -11.19
CA MET A 253 1.51 20.71 -11.54
C MET A 253 1.79 21.03 -13.00
N PRO A 254 1.10 22.02 -13.62
CA PRO A 254 1.31 22.38 -15.02
C PRO A 254 2.76 22.73 -15.40
N ASP A 255 3.58 23.15 -14.44
CA ASP A 255 5.02 23.40 -14.62
C ASP A 255 5.91 22.15 -14.48
N ASP A 256 5.33 21.00 -14.08
CA ASP A 256 6.05 19.72 -14.01
C ASP A 256 6.08 19.09 -15.42
N PRO A 257 7.25 18.66 -15.91
CA PRO A 257 7.35 18.00 -17.21
C PRO A 257 6.44 16.81 -17.41
N ARG A 258 6.09 16.09 -16.33
CA ARG A 258 5.16 14.95 -16.36
C ARG A 258 3.71 15.35 -16.61
N TRP A 259 3.36 16.64 -16.46
CA TRP A 259 2.02 17.15 -16.75
C TRP A 259 1.57 16.82 -18.18
N ARG A 260 2.49 16.83 -19.13
CA ARG A 260 2.26 16.47 -20.54
C ARG A 260 1.77 15.04 -20.70
N VAL A 261 2.31 14.11 -19.87
CA VAL A 261 1.85 12.71 -19.84
C VAL A 261 0.42 12.62 -19.29
N VAL A 262 0.11 13.38 -18.25
CA VAL A 262 -1.23 13.45 -17.65
C VAL A 262 -2.26 14.03 -18.62
N GLN A 263 -1.87 15.02 -19.44
CA GLN A 263 -2.74 15.63 -20.45
C GLN A 263 -2.91 14.77 -21.71
N HIS A 264 -2.24 13.62 -21.78
CA HIS A 264 -2.27 12.73 -22.96
C HIS A 264 -1.78 13.41 -24.26
N GLU A 265 -0.80 14.31 -24.14
CA GLU A 265 -0.26 15.09 -25.25
C GLU A 265 0.94 14.37 -25.90
N VAL A 266 0.99 14.36 -27.22
CA VAL A 266 2.14 13.86 -28.01
C VAL A 266 2.99 15.05 -28.43
N TYR A 267 4.30 14.93 -28.31
CA TYR A 267 5.26 15.96 -28.70
C TYR A 267 6.28 15.38 -29.70
N LEU A 268 6.66 16.18 -30.71
CA LEU A 268 7.82 15.95 -31.57
C LEU A 268 8.88 17.02 -31.28
N ASP A 269 10.10 16.61 -30.96
CA ASP A 269 11.20 17.51 -30.56
C ASP A 269 10.74 18.67 -29.65
N LYS A 270 9.88 18.36 -28.67
CA LYS A 270 9.29 19.30 -27.68
C LYS A 270 8.20 20.24 -28.21
N GLN A 271 7.75 20.10 -29.45
CA GLN A 271 6.60 20.81 -29.99
C GLN A 271 5.35 19.92 -29.89
N LEU A 272 4.27 20.49 -29.36
CA LEU A 272 2.98 19.81 -29.30
C LEU A 272 2.47 19.45 -30.67
N VAL A 273 2.15 18.20 -30.89
CA VAL A 273 1.55 17.71 -32.13
C VAL A 273 0.12 17.29 -31.85
N ASN A 274 -0.83 17.78 -32.64
CA ASN A 274 -2.19 17.29 -32.57
C ASN A 274 -2.20 15.83 -33.05
N SER A 275 -2.46 14.90 -32.13
CA SER A 275 -2.71 13.52 -32.52
C SER A 275 -4.07 13.44 -33.22
N GLU A 276 -4.07 13.09 -34.50
CA GLU A 276 -5.29 12.96 -35.33
C GLU A 276 -6.19 11.84 -34.78
N GLN A 277 -5.60 10.80 -34.22
CA GLN A 277 -6.29 9.69 -33.58
C GLN A 277 -5.46 9.11 -32.44
N SER A 278 -6.03 9.04 -31.24
CA SER A 278 -5.43 8.29 -30.11
C SER A 278 -6.45 7.30 -29.56
N SER A 279 -5.98 6.09 -29.28
CA SER A 279 -6.79 5.06 -28.61
C SER A 279 -6.01 4.42 -27.47
N TYR A 280 -6.71 4.11 -26.39
CA TYR A 280 -6.14 3.52 -25.19
C TYR A 280 -6.92 2.29 -24.77
N SER A 281 -6.20 1.24 -24.38
CA SER A 281 -6.76 0.05 -23.72
C SER A 281 -5.97 -0.23 -22.43
N ALA A 282 -6.30 -1.29 -21.73
CA ALA A 282 -5.61 -1.67 -20.50
C ALA A 282 -4.11 -1.99 -20.70
N SER A 283 -3.71 -2.42 -21.91
CA SER A 283 -2.34 -2.86 -22.21
C SER A 283 -1.72 -2.20 -23.42
N ASP A 284 -2.49 -1.37 -24.14
CA ASP A 284 -2.08 -0.75 -25.40
C ASP A 284 -2.44 0.72 -25.45
N ALA A 285 -1.59 1.50 -26.11
CA ALA A 285 -1.89 2.87 -26.53
C ALA A 285 -1.46 3.04 -27.99
N THR A 286 -2.32 3.64 -28.81
CA THR A 286 -2.02 3.89 -30.24
C THR A 286 -2.17 5.38 -30.52
N PHE A 287 -1.21 5.93 -31.25
CA PHE A 287 -1.13 7.34 -31.59
C PHE A 287 -0.87 7.47 -33.09
N GLN A 288 -1.68 8.24 -33.79
CA GLN A 288 -1.45 8.61 -35.18
C GLN A 288 -1.14 10.10 -35.25
N PHE A 289 -0.02 10.44 -35.86
CA PHE A 289 0.41 11.84 -36.04
C PHE A 289 1.36 11.95 -37.24
N THR A 290 1.60 13.17 -37.70
CA THR A 290 2.45 13.48 -38.85
C THR A 290 3.71 14.22 -38.39
N ASN A 291 4.89 13.69 -38.73
CA ASN A 291 6.14 14.42 -38.67
C ASN A 291 6.28 15.21 -39.99
N SER A 292 6.00 16.52 -39.94
CA SER A 292 6.06 17.42 -41.09
C SER A 292 7.47 17.92 -41.41
N HIS A 293 8.45 17.61 -40.59
CA HIS A 293 9.85 18.00 -40.79
C HIS A 293 10.58 17.02 -41.72
N ASN A 294 11.60 17.52 -42.44
CA ASN A 294 12.39 16.71 -43.39
C ASN A 294 13.48 15.84 -42.69
N LYS A 295 13.41 15.68 -41.39
CA LYS A 295 14.37 14.90 -40.59
C LYS A 295 13.65 14.01 -39.60
N SER A 296 14.33 12.95 -39.13
CA SER A 296 13.83 12.13 -38.04
C SER A 296 13.83 12.94 -36.76
N GLU A 297 12.73 12.90 -36.01
CA GLU A 297 12.56 13.59 -34.74
C GLU A 297 12.17 12.62 -33.63
N ILE A 298 12.34 13.06 -32.36
CA ILE A 298 11.98 12.25 -31.22
C ILE A 298 10.53 12.54 -30.84
N ALA A 299 9.68 11.50 -30.95
CA ALA A 299 8.32 11.54 -30.43
C ALA A 299 8.33 11.21 -28.93
N TYR A 300 7.73 12.08 -28.14
CA TYR A 300 7.48 11.86 -26.70
C TYR A 300 6.02 11.47 -26.54
N LEU A 301 5.80 10.22 -26.14
CA LEU A 301 4.46 9.67 -26.02
C LEU A 301 3.92 9.82 -24.59
N PRO A 302 2.63 10.07 -24.37
CA PRO A 302 2.03 10.23 -23.05
C PRO A 302 1.80 8.88 -22.36
N VAL A 303 2.86 8.08 -22.30
CA VAL A 303 2.88 6.76 -21.65
C VAL A 303 4.18 6.67 -20.84
N TYR A 304 4.08 6.37 -19.55
CA TYR A 304 5.27 6.18 -18.70
C TYR A 304 6.10 4.99 -19.19
N PHE A 305 7.43 5.11 -19.04
CA PHE A 305 8.37 4.12 -19.54
C PHE A 305 8.67 3.06 -18.48
N TYR A 306 8.20 1.82 -18.69
CA TYR A 306 8.40 0.69 -17.79
C TYR A 306 9.03 -0.52 -18.50
N LYS A 307 9.71 -1.37 -17.75
CA LYS A 307 10.23 -2.64 -18.26
C LYS A 307 9.08 -3.55 -18.71
N GLY A 308 9.22 -4.15 -19.88
CA GLY A 308 8.16 -4.96 -20.51
C GLY A 308 7.36 -4.19 -21.57
N GLN A 309 7.58 -2.89 -21.71
CA GLN A 309 7.01 -2.08 -22.76
C GLN A 309 7.66 -2.37 -24.12
N LYS A 310 6.87 -2.37 -25.17
CA LYS A 310 7.31 -2.53 -26.56
C LYS A 310 6.63 -1.46 -27.40
N VAL A 311 7.38 -0.86 -28.30
CA VAL A 311 6.88 0.16 -29.21
C VAL A 311 6.99 -0.32 -30.64
N TYR A 312 5.95 -0.08 -31.39
CA TYR A 312 5.86 -0.43 -32.82
C TYR A 312 5.55 0.83 -33.60
N LEU A 313 6.37 1.11 -34.62
CA LEU A 313 6.18 2.16 -35.60
C LEU A 313 5.71 1.48 -36.90
N ASP A 314 4.51 1.80 -37.36
CA ASP A 314 3.88 1.21 -38.55
C ASP A 314 3.94 -0.33 -38.56
N GLY A 315 3.69 -0.92 -37.39
CA GLY A 315 3.71 -2.35 -37.17
C GLY A 315 5.10 -2.98 -36.97
N LYS A 316 6.19 -2.23 -37.16
CA LYS A 316 7.55 -2.71 -36.92
C LYS A 316 8.04 -2.32 -35.52
N LYS A 317 8.61 -3.29 -34.79
CA LYS A 317 9.16 -3.02 -33.48
C LYS A 317 10.37 -2.08 -33.59
N VAL A 318 10.35 -1.00 -32.79
CA VAL A 318 11.42 -0.01 -32.72
C VAL A 318 11.98 0.11 -31.33
N LEU A 319 13.19 0.67 -31.22
CA LEU A 319 13.80 0.98 -29.94
C LEU A 319 13.12 2.20 -29.32
N SER A 320 12.87 2.11 -28.04
CA SER A 320 12.34 3.21 -27.23
C SER A 320 13.24 3.47 -26.03
N SER A 321 13.22 4.68 -25.53
CA SER A 321 14.02 5.13 -24.39
C SER A 321 13.18 5.90 -23.37
N LEU A 322 13.72 6.06 -22.17
CA LEU A 322 13.16 6.94 -21.18
C LEU A 322 13.42 8.40 -21.55
N SER A 323 12.38 9.22 -21.60
CA SER A 323 12.46 10.65 -21.82
C SER A 323 12.76 11.41 -20.53
N GLU A 324 13.14 12.68 -20.66
CA GLU A 324 13.27 13.60 -19.52
C GLU A 324 11.93 13.89 -18.81
N TRP A 325 10.80 13.50 -19.39
CA TRP A 325 9.44 13.65 -18.85
C TRP A 325 8.90 12.37 -18.19
N SER A 326 9.77 11.39 -17.94
CA SER A 326 9.39 10.05 -17.47
C SER A 326 8.54 9.24 -18.46
N SER A 327 8.40 9.72 -19.67
CA SER A 327 7.60 9.10 -20.72
C SER A 327 8.44 8.32 -21.70
N THR A 328 7.76 7.62 -22.61
CA THR A 328 8.38 6.85 -23.70
C THR A 328 8.80 7.78 -24.83
N ALA A 329 10.06 7.71 -25.22
CA ALA A 329 10.63 8.43 -26.35
C ALA A 329 11.01 7.48 -27.48
N VAL A 330 10.71 7.87 -28.72
CA VAL A 330 10.94 7.08 -29.94
C VAL A 330 11.34 7.98 -31.08
N ALA A 331 12.35 7.60 -31.89
CA ALA A 331 12.69 8.29 -33.13
C ALA A 331 11.69 7.97 -34.23
N VAL A 332 11.15 9.01 -34.87
CA VAL A 332 10.13 8.91 -35.93
C VAL A 332 10.62 9.62 -37.16
N PRO A 333 10.69 8.96 -38.34
CA PRO A 333 11.08 9.61 -39.62
C PRO A 333 10.04 10.61 -40.09
N PRO A 334 10.33 11.39 -41.15
CA PRO A 334 9.33 12.25 -41.82
C PRO A 334 8.13 11.45 -42.33
N GLY A 335 6.94 12.02 -42.24
CA GLY A 335 5.68 11.45 -42.76
C GLY A 335 4.65 11.17 -41.67
N THR A 336 3.52 10.60 -42.11
CA THR A 336 2.43 10.19 -41.23
C THR A 336 2.68 8.77 -40.71
N HIS A 337 2.65 8.59 -39.42
CA HIS A 337 2.99 7.35 -38.75
C HIS A 337 1.97 6.94 -37.68
N ILE A 338 1.89 5.63 -37.45
CA ILE A 338 1.14 5.02 -36.37
C ILE A 338 2.12 4.42 -35.37
N LEU A 339 2.15 4.99 -34.17
CA LEU A 339 2.90 4.43 -33.05
C LEU A 339 1.97 3.65 -32.14
N LYS A 340 2.29 2.37 -31.93
CA LYS A 340 1.60 1.53 -30.96
C LYS A 340 2.54 1.16 -29.83
N VAL A 341 2.16 1.53 -28.60
CA VAL A 341 2.84 1.12 -27.37
C VAL A 341 2.06 -0.02 -26.76
N THR A 342 2.74 -1.13 -26.44
CA THR A 342 2.14 -2.28 -25.76
C THR A 342 2.91 -2.63 -24.51
N TYR A 343 2.24 -3.21 -23.52
CA TYR A 343 2.88 -3.71 -22.32
C TYR A 343 2.68 -5.22 -22.21
N SER A 344 3.74 -5.95 -21.87
CA SER A 344 3.66 -7.38 -21.55
C SER A 344 4.65 -7.70 -20.45
N TYR A 345 4.23 -8.52 -19.50
CA TYR A 345 5.14 -9.02 -18.47
C TYR A 345 6.36 -9.72 -19.08
N THR A 346 7.51 -9.52 -18.45
CA THR A 346 8.76 -10.19 -18.81
C THR A 346 8.65 -11.70 -18.63
N LEU A 347 9.57 -12.46 -19.22
CA LEU A 347 9.62 -13.90 -19.00
C LEU A 347 9.82 -14.24 -17.52
N LEU A 348 10.69 -13.48 -16.82
CA LEU A 348 10.97 -13.68 -15.41
C LEU A 348 9.71 -13.43 -14.55
N ALA A 349 8.96 -12.36 -14.84
CA ALA A 349 7.68 -12.08 -14.16
C ALA A 349 6.64 -13.19 -14.41
N LYS A 350 6.56 -13.74 -15.63
CA LYS A 350 5.65 -14.85 -15.95
C LYS A 350 6.05 -16.13 -15.22
N LEU A 351 7.35 -16.45 -15.16
CA LEU A 351 7.85 -17.59 -14.41
C LEU A 351 7.58 -17.44 -12.90
N SER A 352 7.81 -16.24 -12.35
CA SER A 352 7.53 -15.99 -10.94
C SER A 352 6.04 -16.15 -10.61
N PHE A 353 5.14 -15.72 -11.50
CA PHE A 353 3.69 -15.95 -11.36
C PHE A 353 3.37 -17.44 -11.32
N THR A 354 3.95 -18.22 -12.25
CA THR A 354 3.74 -19.68 -12.31
C THR A 354 4.22 -20.36 -11.03
N ILE A 355 5.43 -20.01 -10.54
CA ILE A 355 5.98 -20.57 -9.30
C ILE A 355 5.08 -20.21 -8.11
N SER A 356 4.63 -18.97 -8.01
CA SER A 356 3.73 -18.54 -6.93
C SER A 356 2.41 -19.30 -6.93
N LEU A 357 1.82 -19.48 -8.11
CA LEU A 357 0.57 -20.23 -8.27
C LEU A 357 0.71 -21.69 -7.80
N PHE A 358 1.75 -22.38 -8.24
CA PHE A 358 2.02 -23.75 -7.81
C PHE A 358 2.33 -23.84 -6.32
N SER A 359 3.15 -22.93 -5.78
CA SER A 359 3.47 -22.88 -4.35
C SER A 359 2.23 -22.67 -3.50
N THR A 360 1.35 -21.75 -3.91
CA THR A 360 0.07 -21.50 -3.23
C THR A 360 -0.81 -22.75 -3.26
N PHE A 361 -0.92 -23.42 -4.41
CA PHE A 361 -1.71 -24.63 -4.54
C PHE A 361 -1.18 -25.77 -3.64
N ILE A 362 0.13 -26.03 -3.66
CA ILE A 362 0.76 -27.03 -2.78
C ILE A 362 0.53 -26.67 -1.30
N PHE A 363 0.72 -25.42 -0.94
CA PHE A 363 0.48 -24.96 0.42
C PHE A 363 -0.98 -25.20 0.87
N LEU A 364 -1.96 -24.88 0.02
CA LEU A 364 -3.37 -25.11 0.32
C LEU A 364 -3.69 -26.60 0.51
N LEU A 365 -3.13 -27.49 -0.31
CA LEU A 365 -3.30 -28.93 -0.13
C LEU A 365 -2.75 -29.41 1.22
N ILE A 366 -1.54 -28.97 1.60
CA ILE A 366 -0.94 -29.30 2.90
C ILE A 366 -1.77 -28.72 4.04
N TYR A 367 -2.23 -27.49 3.90
CA TYR A 367 -3.06 -26.80 4.91
C TYR A 367 -4.37 -27.51 5.18
N ILE A 368 -5.10 -27.91 4.12
CA ILE A 368 -6.36 -28.64 4.22
C ILE A 368 -6.11 -30.00 4.89
N ARG A 369 -5.10 -30.73 4.47
CA ARG A 369 -4.76 -32.04 5.04
C ARG A 369 -4.47 -31.95 6.53
N THR A 370 -3.60 -31.02 6.94
CA THR A 370 -3.24 -30.84 8.36
C THR A 370 -4.43 -30.41 9.21
N LYS A 371 -5.34 -29.61 8.65
CA LYS A 371 -6.56 -29.20 9.36
C LYS A 371 -7.53 -30.38 9.55
N THR A 372 -7.67 -31.25 8.56
CA THR A 372 -8.51 -32.44 8.63
C THR A 372 -7.95 -33.44 9.67
N GLU A 373 -6.66 -33.71 9.66
CA GLU A 373 -6.02 -34.60 10.64
C GLU A 373 -6.20 -34.10 12.07
N ASN A 374 -6.04 -32.79 12.32
CA ASN A 374 -6.25 -32.21 13.65
C ASN A 374 -7.73 -32.27 14.14
N ASN A 375 -8.70 -32.20 13.21
CA ASN A 375 -10.13 -32.32 13.58
C ASN A 375 -10.52 -33.78 13.93
N TYR A 376 -9.86 -34.77 13.35
CA TYR A 376 -10.05 -36.18 13.71
C TYR A 376 -9.53 -36.46 15.13
N CYS A 377 -8.35 -35.91 15.51
CA CYS A 377 -7.78 -36.10 16.86
C CYS A 377 -8.52 -35.38 17.99
N ILE A 378 -9.42 -34.46 17.70
CA ILE A 378 -10.22 -33.74 18.73
C ILE A 378 -11.55 -34.45 18.99
N ASN A 379 -12.00 -35.30 18.07
CA ASN A 379 -13.28 -36.03 18.16
C ASN A 379 -13.10 -37.49 18.68
N GLU A 380 -11.91 -37.95 18.92
CA GLU A 380 -11.53 -39.13 19.71
C GLU A 380 -11.17 -38.71 21.16
#